data_3c90591c737cfe4672e65ec3d847e73f
#
_entry.id   3c90591c737cfe4672e65ec3d847e73f
#
_cell.length_a   1.000
_cell.length_b   1.000
_cell.length_c   1.000
_cell.angle_alpha   90.00
_cell.angle_beta   90.00
_cell.angle_gamma   90.00
#
_symmetry.space_group_name_H-M   'P 1'
#
loop_
_entity.id
_entity.type
_entity.pdbx_description
1 polymer ?
#
loop_
_entity_poly.entity_id
_entity_poly.type
_entity_poly.pdbx_seq_one_letter_code
_entity_poly.pdbx_strand_id
1 'polypeptide(L)'
;MRRACLSALLWVSLLCASVQAQDAGALRKRHADLRAQLADNPFGRPLYVESSASGGAHKGEVYAVLEQPFDLVASALARPEAWCDILKLQVNVKRCRVSDGALATMVTRRPRDSVDDAHRIDFRYAVAAADADYLRVALSAPEGPLGTRDYQLRLEAAPLDSGRTFLHMSYAYSLGFMARRAMDAYLAGAGRDKRGFSVDGGERGVIERSAMRYYLAIEAYLESLAAPPGERLDRRLRDWYAAITRYPQLHEPVGRDEYVEMKRREAS
;
A
#
# COMPACT_ATOMS: atom_id res chain seq x y z
N MET A 1 -32.63 -19.84 33.03
CA MET A 1 -32.30 -19.00 31.88
C MET A 1 -30.83 -18.51 31.80
N ARG A 2 -29.93 -18.87 32.76
CA ARG A 2 -28.49 -18.40 32.75
C ARG A 2 -27.51 -19.31 32.04
N ARG A 3 -27.88 -20.53 31.62
CA ARG A 3 -26.97 -21.49 30.96
C ARG A 3 -26.94 -21.39 29.42
N ALA A 4 -27.96 -20.78 28.80
CA ALA A 4 -28.07 -20.66 27.34
C ALA A 4 -27.16 -19.55 26.74
N CYS A 5 -26.89 -18.47 27.50
CA CYS A 5 -26.06 -17.35 27.00
C CYS A 5 -24.54 -17.65 26.92
N LEU A 6 -24.03 -18.53 27.80
CA LEU A 6 -22.61 -18.90 27.78
C LEU A 6 -22.24 -19.78 26.59
N SER A 7 -23.13 -20.62 26.12
CA SER A 7 -22.91 -21.49 24.96
C SER A 7 -22.87 -20.69 23.64
N ALA A 8 -23.67 -19.63 23.50
CA ALA A 8 -23.69 -18.80 22.29
C ALA A 8 -22.41 -17.97 22.11
N LEU A 9 -21.83 -17.48 23.21
CA LEU A 9 -20.56 -16.73 23.16
C LEU A 9 -19.36 -17.60 22.74
N LEU A 10 -19.32 -18.85 23.16
CA LEU A 10 -18.29 -19.81 22.77
C LEU A 10 -18.34 -20.16 21.27
N TRP A 11 -19.54 -20.29 20.69
CA TRP A 11 -19.70 -20.59 19.27
C TRP A 11 -19.30 -19.44 18.36
N VAL A 12 -19.55 -18.19 18.76
CA VAL A 12 -19.13 -17.00 17.98
C VAL A 12 -17.60 -16.88 17.96
N SER A 13 -16.94 -17.14 19.10
CA SER A 13 -15.47 -17.10 19.18
C SER A 13 -14.80 -18.17 18.32
N LEU A 14 -15.36 -19.38 18.23
CA LEU A 14 -14.85 -20.45 17.38
C LEU A 14 -14.99 -20.15 15.86
N LEU A 15 -16.09 -19.50 15.45
CA LEU A 15 -16.32 -19.13 14.06
C LEU A 15 -15.33 -18.06 13.58
N CYS A 16 -15.02 -17.07 14.40
CA CYS A 16 -14.01 -16.05 14.06
C CYS A 16 -12.61 -16.65 13.92
N ALA A 17 -12.21 -17.55 14.82
CA ALA A 17 -10.90 -18.21 14.74
C ALA A 17 -10.76 -19.08 13.48
N SER A 18 -11.81 -19.72 13.02
CA SER A 18 -11.79 -20.55 11.80
C SER A 18 -11.63 -19.73 10.52
N VAL A 19 -12.22 -18.55 10.43
CA VAL A 19 -12.08 -17.66 9.26
C VAL A 19 -10.66 -17.10 9.16
N GLN A 20 -10.08 -16.67 10.27
CA GLN A 20 -8.70 -16.15 10.31
C GLN A 20 -7.66 -17.22 9.94
N ALA A 21 -7.81 -18.43 10.44
CA ALA A 21 -6.93 -19.55 10.09
C ALA A 21 -7.03 -19.91 8.59
N GLN A 22 -8.20 -19.77 7.98
CA GLN A 22 -8.40 -19.97 6.56
C GLN A 22 -7.72 -18.91 5.72
N ASP A 23 -7.77 -17.64 6.14
CA ASP A 23 -7.10 -16.50 5.47
C ASP A 23 -5.57 -16.65 5.52
N ALA A 24 -5.00 -16.98 6.68
CA ALA A 24 -3.57 -17.28 6.84
C ALA A 24 -3.11 -18.44 5.96
N GLY A 25 -3.91 -19.52 5.91
CA GLY A 25 -3.66 -20.68 5.06
C GLY A 25 -3.68 -20.34 3.57
N ALA A 26 -4.64 -19.52 3.14
CA ALA A 26 -4.74 -19.04 1.76
C ALA A 26 -3.52 -18.19 1.36
N LEU A 27 -3.05 -17.31 2.23
CA LEU A 27 -1.86 -16.49 1.97
C LEU A 27 -0.58 -17.35 1.88
N ARG A 28 -0.39 -18.32 2.78
CA ARG A 28 0.74 -19.26 2.71
C ARG A 28 0.68 -20.13 1.46
N LYS A 29 -0.51 -20.58 1.05
CA LYS A 29 -0.70 -21.28 -0.22
C LYS A 29 -0.30 -20.40 -1.40
N ARG A 30 -0.70 -19.14 -1.42
CA ARG A 30 -0.30 -18.19 -2.48
C ARG A 30 1.21 -18.02 -2.54
N HIS A 31 1.91 -17.93 -1.40
CA HIS A 31 3.37 -17.94 -1.36
C HIS A 31 3.96 -19.20 -2.04
N ALA A 32 3.41 -20.38 -1.73
CA ALA A 32 3.86 -21.63 -2.34
C ALA A 32 3.62 -21.66 -3.87
N ASP A 33 2.45 -21.18 -4.32
CA ASP A 33 2.08 -21.10 -5.73
C ASP A 33 2.98 -20.11 -6.51
N LEU A 34 3.47 -19.04 -5.86
CA LEU A 34 4.34 -18.02 -6.45
C LEU A 34 5.84 -18.31 -6.30
N ARG A 35 6.24 -19.47 -5.78
CA ARG A 35 7.65 -19.78 -5.45
C ARG A 35 8.61 -19.54 -6.64
N ALA A 36 8.22 -19.96 -7.84
CA ALA A 36 9.03 -19.82 -9.03
C ALA A 36 9.20 -18.33 -9.40
N GLN A 37 8.12 -17.56 -9.41
CA GLN A 37 8.12 -16.14 -9.75
C GLN A 37 8.86 -15.28 -8.70
N LEU A 38 8.81 -15.68 -7.42
CA LEU A 38 9.55 -15.01 -6.36
C LEU A 38 11.06 -15.33 -6.41
N ALA A 39 11.43 -16.51 -6.92
CA ALA A 39 12.85 -16.92 -7.04
C ALA A 39 13.52 -16.36 -8.29
N ASP A 40 12.81 -16.32 -9.42
CA ASP A 40 13.32 -15.87 -10.72
C ASP A 40 12.44 -14.75 -11.28
N ASN A 41 12.92 -13.51 -11.16
CA ASN A 41 12.18 -12.32 -11.55
C ASN A 41 13.12 -11.13 -11.84
N PRO A 42 12.67 -10.10 -12.56
CA PRO A 42 13.49 -8.95 -12.95
C PRO A 42 13.84 -7.99 -11.79
N PHE A 43 13.30 -8.21 -10.59
CA PHE A 43 13.55 -7.33 -9.42
C PHE A 43 14.86 -7.69 -8.69
N GLY A 44 15.43 -8.88 -8.93
CA GLY A 44 16.64 -9.39 -8.24
C GLY A 44 16.37 -9.67 -6.74
N ARG A 45 15.12 -9.85 -6.35
CA ARG A 45 14.67 -10.08 -4.97
C ARG A 45 13.31 -10.79 -4.98
N PRO A 46 12.89 -11.45 -3.88
CA PRO A 46 11.59 -12.14 -3.83
C PRO A 46 10.42 -11.15 -3.90
N LEU A 47 10.07 -10.75 -5.13
CA LEU A 47 9.02 -9.79 -5.45
C LEU A 47 8.29 -10.24 -6.72
N TYR A 48 6.97 -10.14 -6.69
CA TYR A 48 6.11 -10.41 -7.85
C TYR A 48 5.00 -9.37 -7.95
N VAL A 49 4.73 -8.90 -9.16
CA VAL A 49 3.70 -7.87 -9.44
C VAL A 49 2.72 -8.42 -10.46
N GLU A 50 1.45 -8.24 -10.20
CA GLU A 50 0.38 -8.52 -11.15
C GLU A 50 -0.70 -7.44 -11.14
N SER A 51 -1.51 -7.36 -12.18
CA SER A 51 -2.53 -6.33 -12.31
C SER A 51 -3.71 -6.76 -13.16
N SER A 52 -4.83 -6.08 -12.95
CA SER A 52 -6.00 -6.15 -13.81
C SER A 52 -6.60 -4.77 -14.04
N ALA A 53 -7.17 -4.57 -15.23
CA ALA A 53 -7.94 -3.39 -15.57
C ALA A 53 -9.10 -3.82 -16.47
N SER A 54 -10.33 -3.56 -16.04
CA SER A 54 -11.54 -3.93 -16.78
C SER A 54 -12.71 -3.06 -16.35
N GLY A 55 -13.49 -2.57 -17.30
CA GLY A 55 -14.71 -1.79 -17.03
C GLY A 55 -14.50 -0.50 -16.24
N GLY A 56 -13.27 0.04 -16.20
CA GLY A 56 -12.87 1.18 -15.38
C GLY A 56 -12.45 0.82 -13.95
N ALA A 57 -12.51 -0.45 -13.54
CA ALA A 57 -11.91 -0.95 -12.29
C ALA A 57 -10.45 -1.31 -12.53
N HIS A 58 -9.57 -0.89 -11.63
CA HIS A 58 -8.13 -1.10 -11.69
C HIS A 58 -7.65 -1.73 -10.40
N LYS A 59 -6.84 -2.78 -10.50
CA LYS A 59 -6.22 -3.43 -9.35
C LYS A 59 -4.77 -3.80 -9.67
N GLY A 60 -3.84 -3.38 -8.81
CA GLY A 60 -2.44 -3.81 -8.82
C GLY A 60 -2.13 -4.55 -7.53
N GLU A 61 -1.35 -5.61 -7.63
CA GLU A 61 -0.98 -6.48 -6.51
C GLU A 61 0.52 -6.66 -6.47
N VAL A 62 1.06 -6.64 -5.26
CA VAL A 62 2.48 -6.87 -5.00
C VAL A 62 2.60 -7.96 -3.95
N TYR A 63 3.37 -8.98 -4.26
CA TYR A 63 3.73 -10.07 -3.37
C TYR A 63 5.22 -9.99 -3.10
N ALA A 64 5.62 -10.03 -1.84
CA ALA A 64 7.02 -9.90 -1.47
C ALA A 64 7.38 -10.72 -0.24
N VAL A 65 8.64 -11.13 -0.15
CA VAL A 65 9.23 -11.62 1.10
C VAL A 65 10.04 -10.48 1.71
N LEU A 66 9.69 -10.11 2.93
CA LEU A 66 10.39 -9.12 3.74
C LEU A 66 11.39 -9.82 4.65
N GLU A 67 12.60 -9.27 4.78
CA GLU A 67 13.64 -9.75 5.69
C GLU A 67 13.45 -9.18 7.11
N GLN A 68 12.21 -9.10 7.56
CA GLN A 68 11.82 -8.68 8.91
C GLN A 68 10.91 -9.74 9.55
N PRO A 69 11.03 -9.95 10.88
CA PRO A 69 10.15 -10.83 11.64
C PRO A 69 8.69 -10.35 11.55
N PHE A 70 7.77 -11.31 11.52
CA PHE A 70 6.33 -11.02 11.42
C PHE A 70 5.81 -10.14 12.57
N ASP A 71 6.25 -10.37 13.80
CA ASP A 71 5.81 -9.59 14.96
C ASP A 71 6.15 -8.09 14.82
N LEU A 72 7.33 -7.78 14.27
CA LEU A 72 7.70 -6.40 13.97
C LEU A 72 6.78 -5.81 12.88
N VAL A 73 6.57 -6.54 11.79
CA VAL A 73 5.72 -6.10 10.67
C VAL A 73 4.28 -5.91 11.15
N ALA A 74 3.73 -6.88 11.87
CA ALA A 74 2.35 -6.85 12.34
C ALA A 74 2.12 -5.72 13.37
N SER A 75 2.98 -5.60 14.38
CA SER A 75 2.85 -4.53 15.39
C SER A 75 3.01 -3.14 14.82
N ALA A 76 3.87 -2.97 13.81
CA ALA A 76 4.08 -1.69 13.15
C ALA A 76 2.89 -1.29 12.27
N LEU A 77 2.41 -2.20 11.40
CA LEU A 77 1.38 -1.90 10.40
C LEU A 77 -0.06 -1.97 10.93
N ALA A 78 -0.28 -2.54 12.13
CA ALA A 78 -1.57 -2.53 12.80
C ALA A 78 -1.94 -1.16 13.40
N ARG A 79 -1.12 -0.12 13.23
CA ARG A 79 -1.37 1.23 13.78
C ARG A 79 -1.73 2.21 12.67
N PRO A 80 -2.80 3.00 12.82
CA PRO A 80 -3.22 3.95 11.79
C PRO A 80 -2.18 5.05 11.53
N GLU A 81 -1.38 5.46 12.53
CA GLU A 81 -0.32 6.45 12.39
C GLU A 81 0.77 5.99 11.39
N ALA A 82 1.07 4.69 11.40
CA ALA A 82 2.01 4.10 10.44
C ALA A 82 1.57 4.34 8.99
N TRP A 83 0.27 4.21 8.73
CA TRP A 83 -0.27 4.43 7.39
C TRP A 83 -0.24 5.90 6.97
N CYS A 84 -0.46 6.84 7.89
CA CYS A 84 -0.21 8.25 7.61
C CYS A 84 1.25 8.51 7.24
N ASP A 85 2.18 7.89 7.95
CA ASP A 85 3.60 8.00 7.64
C ASP A 85 3.99 7.36 6.29
N ILE A 86 3.38 6.23 5.95
CA ILE A 86 3.55 5.55 4.66
C ILE A 86 2.95 6.39 3.52
N LEU A 87 1.71 6.86 3.68
CA LEU A 87 1.01 7.64 2.64
C LEU A 87 1.73 8.96 2.34
N LYS A 88 2.26 9.64 3.36
CA LYS A 88 3.01 10.89 3.20
C LYS A 88 4.30 10.74 2.38
N LEU A 89 4.82 9.54 2.18
CA LEU A 89 5.97 9.34 1.29
C LEU A 89 5.62 9.58 -0.18
N GLN A 90 4.36 9.41 -0.57
CA GLN A 90 3.94 9.72 -1.94
C GLN A 90 4.13 11.22 -2.21
N VAL A 91 4.73 11.56 -3.34
CA VAL A 91 5.14 12.92 -3.68
C VAL A 91 4.00 13.94 -3.68
N ASN A 92 2.78 13.49 -3.97
CA ASN A 92 1.57 14.33 -4.05
C ASN A 92 0.69 14.28 -2.79
N VAL A 93 1.01 13.49 -1.78
CA VAL A 93 0.30 13.48 -0.48
C VAL A 93 0.93 14.51 0.44
N LYS A 94 0.25 15.63 0.65
CA LYS A 94 0.77 16.79 1.41
C LYS A 94 0.60 16.66 2.90
N ARG A 95 -0.52 16.12 3.35
CA ARG A 95 -0.85 15.91 4.77
C ARG A 95 -1.58 14.60 4.94
N CYS A 96 -1.39 13.98 6.09
CA CYS A 96 -2.21 12.89 6.58
C CYS A 96 -2.36 13.03 8.10
N ARG A 97 -3.58 12.88 8.59
CA ARG A 97 -3.90 12.89 10.02
C ARG A 97 -4.85 11.76 10.34
N VAL A 98 -4.64 11.12 11.48
CA VAL A 98 -5.59 10.17 12.04
C VAL A 98 -6.66 10.97 12.79
N SER A 99 -7.93 10.75 12.47
CA SER A 99 -9.09 11.34 13.14
C SER A 99 -10.26 10.37 13.08
N ASP A 100 -10.88 10.09 14.22
CA ASP A 100 -12.11 9.30 14.33
C ASP A 100 -12.07 7.94 13.59
N GLY A 101 -10.94 7.25 13.65
CA GLY A 101 -10.74 5.96 12.97
C GLY A 101 -10.58 6.04 11.45
N ALA A 102 -10.38 7.26 10.93
CA ALA A 102 -10.09 7.52 9.53
C ALA A 102 -8.71 8.17 9.35
N LEU A 103 -8.17 8.06 8.15
CA LEU A 103 -6.97 8.80 7.73
C LEU A 103 -7.39 9.91 6.77
N ALA A 104 -7.43 11.15 7.28
CA ALA A 104 -7.69 12.33 6.47
C ALA A 104 -6.42 12.72 5.72
N THR A 105 -6.40 12.51 4.40
CA THR A 105 -5.27 12.83 3.52
C THR A 105 -5.57 14.03 2.63
N MET A 106 -4.55 14.85 2.38
CA MET A 106 -4.60 15.97 1.44
C MET A 106 -3.69 15.66 0.25
N VAL A 107 -4.26 15.51 -0.93
CA VAL A 107 -3.57 15.03 -2.13
C VAL A 107 -3.64 16.09 -3.23
N THR A 108 -2.49 16.53 -3.73
CA THR A 108 -2.39 17.48 -4.84
C THR A 108 -2.32 16.77 -6.18
N ARG A 109 -2.65 17.49 -7.24
CA ARG A 109 -2.55 16.98 -8.61
C ARG A 109 -1.09 16.90 -9.07
N ARG A 110 -0.27 17.89 -8.70
CA ARG A 110 1.16 17.96 -9.02
C ARG A 110 1.99 18.06 -7.75
N PRO A 111 3.23 17.59 -7.76
CA PRO A 111 4.11 17.63 -6.59
C PRO A 111 4.31 19.01 -5.97
N ARG A 112 4.35 20.05 -6.80
CA ARG A 112 4.62 21.43 -6.39
C ARG A 112 3.38 22.28 -6.10
N ASP A 113 2.18 21.73 -6.28
CA ASP A 113 0.94 22.43 -5.95
C ASP A 113 0.87 22.68 -4.43
N SER A 114 0.22 23.79 -4.05
CA SER A 114 -0.01 24.12 -2.65
C SER A 114 -0.95 23.11 -1.98
N VAL A 115 -0.83 22.99 -0.66
CA VAL A 115 -1.80 22.22 0.13
C VAL A 115 -3.20 22.82 0.06
N ASP A 116 -3.33 24.10 -0.22
CA ASP A 116 -4.62 24.77 -0.37
C ASP A 116 -5.38 24.32 -1.64
N ASP A 117 -4.64 23.82 -2.65
CA ASP A 117 -5.19 23.22 -3.87
C ASP A 117 -5.40 21.70 -3.74
N ALA A 118 -5.16 21.14 -2.55
CA ALA A 118 -5.22 19.70 -2.34
C ALA A 118 -6.67 19.22 -2.22
N HIS A 119 -6.90 18.06 -2.81
CA HIS A 119 -8.14 17.32 -2.65
C HIS A 119 -8.09 16.46 -1.39
N ARG A 120 -9.13 16.53 -0.56
CA ARG A 120 -9.23 15.71 0.64
C ARG A 120 -9.75 14.31 0.28
N ILE A 121 -9.08 13.28 0.82
CA ILE A 121 -9.54 11.89 0.78
C ILE A 121 -9.55 11.37 2.21
N ASP A 122 -10.71 10.90 2.66
CA ASP A 122 -10.87 10.28 3.98
C ASP A 122 -10.88 8.76 3.83
N PHE A 123 -9.76 8.11 4.18
CA PHE A 123 -9.67 6.66 4.19
C PHE A 123 -10.21 6.10 5.51
N ARG A 124 -11.23 5.27 5.44
CA ARG A 124 -11.58 4.38 6.55
C ARG A 124 -10.44 3.38 6.74
N TYR A 125 -9.95 3.29 7.96
CA TYR A 125 -8.93 2.34 8.37
C TYR A 125 -9.53 1.20 9.18
N ALA A 126 -9.13 -0.03 8.92
CA ALA A 126 -9.57 -1.20 9.66
C ALA A 126 -8.45 -2.23 9.76
N VAL A 127 -8.23 -2.74 10.96
CA VAL A 127 -7.49 -3.98 11.19
C VAL A 127 -8.51 -5.11 11.20
N ALA A 128 -8.56 -5.87 10.10
CA ALA A 128 -9.56 -6.93 9.94
C ALA A 128 -9.12 -8.24 10.60
N ALA A 129 -7.81 -8.43 10.77
CA ALA A 129 -7.22 -9.53 11.53
C ALA A 129 -5.84 -9.10 12.05
N ALA A 130 -5.50 -9.46 13.28
CA ALA A 130 -4.17 -9.30 13.86
C ALA A 130 -3.99 -10.37 14.95
N ASP A 131 -3.32 -11.45 14.60
CA ASP A 131 -2.98 -12.54 15.51
C ASP A 131 -1.51 -12.97 15.32
N ALA A 132 -1.09 -14.02 15.97
CA ALA A 132 0.30 -14.50 15.93
C ALA A 132 0.74 -14.99 14.53
N ASP A 133 -0.20 -15.31 13.64
CA ASP A 133 0.04 -15.97 12.36
C ASP A 133 -0.42 -15.17 11.14
N TYR A 134 -1.16 -14.07 11.36
CA TYR A 134 -1.75 -13.33 10.26
C TYR A 134 -2.09 -11.89 10.63
N LEU A 135 -1.80 -10.99 9.72
CA LEU A 135 -2.25 -9.60 9.76
C LEU A 135 -3.06 -9.29 8.51
N ARG A 136 -4.19 -8.60 8.66
CA ARG A 136 -4.93 -7.99 7.55
C ARG A 136 -5.35 -6.56 7.90
N VAL A 137 -4.85 -5.61 7.12
CA VAL A 137 -5.21 -4.19 7.20
C VAL A 137 -5.90 -3.76 5.93
N ALA A 138 -6.91 -2.92 6.05
CA ALA A 138 -7.63 -2.34 4.93
C ALA A 138 -7.81 -0.83 5.09
N LEU A 139 -7.54 -0.10 4.02
CA LEU A 139 -7.90 1.30 3.85
C LEU A 139 -8.88 1.39 2.70
N SER A 140 -9.97 2.13 2.87
CA SER A 140 -10.97 2.32 1.81
C SER A 140 -11.51 3.75 1.80
N ALA A 141 -11.68 4.31 0.62
CA ALA A 141 -12.34 5.61 0.44
C ALA A 141 -13.32 5.54 -0.73
N PRO A 142 -14.56 6.04 -0.57
CA PRO A 142 -15.58 5.96 -1.63
C PRO A 142 -15.27 6.86 -2.80
N GLU A 143 -14.63 8.01 -2.54
CA GLU A 143 -14.39 9.06 -3.54
C GLU A 143 -12.95 9.56 -3.50
N GLY A 144 -12.49 10.09 -4.63
CA GLY A 144 -11.20 10.74 -4.80
C GLY A 144 -11.22 11.81 -5.90
N PRO A 145 -10.06 12.39 -6.22
CA PRO A 145 -9.96 13.47 -7.18
C PRO A 145 -10.41 13.07 -8.59
N LEU A 146 -10.95 14.03 -9.33
CA LEU A 146 -11.35 13.89 -10.74
C LEU A 146 -12.41 12.81 -11.02
N GLY A 147 -13.21 12.42 -10.00
CA GLY A 147 -14.22 11.37 -10.14
C GLY A 147 -13.64 9.95 -10.10
N THR A 148 -12.45 9.77 -9.57
CA THR A 148 -11.96 8.47 -9.13
C THR A 148 -12.71 8.04 -7.87
N ARG A 149 -12.92 6.74 -7.69
CA ARG A 149 -13.75 6.22 -6.60
C ARG A 149 -13.35 4.80 -6.20
N ASP A 150 -14.00 4.30 -5.14
CA ASP A 150 -13.87 2.92 -4.67
C ASP A 150 -12.41 2.55 -4.34
N TYR A 151 -11.67 3.48 -3.75
CA TYR A 151 -10.29 3.23 -3.36
C TYR A 151 -10.20 2.13 -2.32
N GLN A 152 -9.32 1.19 -2.55
CA GLN A 152 -8.97 0.12 -1.62
C GLN A 152 -7.46 -0.09 -1.62
N LEU A 153 -6.87 -0.02 -0.44
CA LEU A 153 -5.54 -0.54 -0.20
C LEU A 153 -5.68 -1.62 0.86
N ARG A 154 -5.27 -2.84 0.54
CA ARG A 154 -5.28 -3.98 1.46
C ARG A 154 -3.87 -4.50 1.62
N LEU A 155 -3.54 -4.87 2.83
CA LEU A 155 -2.29 -5.53 3.15
C LEU A 155 -2.59 -6.78 3.96
N GLU A 156 -1.96 -7.87 3.59
CA GLU A 156 -1.96 -9.14 4.28
C GLU A 156 -0.52 -9.55 4.53
N ALA A 157 -0.25 -10.10 5.70
CA ALA A 157 1.07 -10.59 6.04
C ALA A 157 0.97 -11.88 6.87
N ALA A 158 1.93 -12.78 6.68
CA ALA A 158 2.05 -14.02 7.46
C ALA A 158 3.53 -14.38 7.64
N PRO A 159 3.91 -15.00 8.77
CA PRO A 159 5.28 -15.46 8.98
C PRO A 159 5.62 -16.61 8.01
N LEU A 160 6.84 -16.56 7.46
CA LEU A 160 7.44 -17.69 6.74
C LEU A 160 8.34 -18.50 7.66
N ASP A 161 9.15 -17.81 8.46
CA ASP A 161 10.05 -18.34 9.48
C ASP A 161 10.33 -17.25 10.53
N SER A 162 11.28 -17.48 11.42
CA SER A 162 11.58 -16.56 12.53
C SER A 162 12.12 -15.19 12.10
N GLY A 163 12.60 -15.03 10.89
CA GLY A 163 13.22 -13.79 10.40
C GLY A 163 12.50 -13.16 9.21
N ARG A 164 11.55 -13.86 8.57
CA ARG A 164 10.95 -13.40 7.32
C ARG A 164 9.44 -13.42 7.33
N THR A 165 8.87 -12.47 6.61
CA THR A 165 7.43 -12.28 6.47
C THR A 165 7.05 -12.30 5.00
N PHE A 166 6.04 -13.09 4.63
CA PHE A 166 5.38 -12.96 3.33
C PHE A 166 4.31 -11.88 3.41
N LEU A 167 4.37 -10.95 2.48
CA LEU A 167 3.47 -9.82 2.38
C LEU A 167 2.75 -9.84 1.04
N HIS A 168 1.44 -9.64 1.07
CA HIS A 168 0.61 -9.33 -0.09
C HIS A 168 0.01 -7.94 0.11
N MET A 169 0.21 -7.05 -0.84
CA MET A 169 -0.42 -5.73 -0.87
C MET A 169 -1.20 -5.57 -2.16
N SER A 170 -2.44 -5.13 -2.07
CA SER A 170 -3.25 -4.75 -3.23
C SER A 170 -3.69 -3.29 -3.14
N TYR A 171 -3.64 -2.60 -4.28
CA TYR A 171 -4.17 -1.26 -4.46
C TYR A 171 -5.16 -1.24 -5.61
N ALA A 172 -6.37 -0.75 -5.36
CA ALA A 172 -7.44 -0.72 -6.34
C ALA A 172 -8.22 0.59 -6.29
N TYR A 173 -8.76 1.00 -7.42
CA TYR A 173 -9.72 2.09 -7.57
C TYR A 173 -10.55 1.93 -8.85
N SER A 174 -11.62 2.71 -8.95
CA SER A 174 -12.47 2.78 -10.14
C SER A 174 -12.41 4.18 -10.77
N LEU A 175 -12.50 4.24 -12.10
CA LEU A 175 -12.58 5.48 -12.87
C LEU A 175 -14.04 5.80 -13.20
N GLY A 176 -14.52 6.96 -12.72
CA GLY A 176 -15.72 7.58 -13.27
C GLY A 176 -15.47 8.17 -14.66
N PHE A 177 -16.50 8.77 -15.26
CA PHE A 177 -16.42 9.27 -16.64
C PHE A 177 -15.26 10.26 -16.86
N MET A 178 -15.14 11.28 -16.01
CA MET A 178 -14.09 12.31 -16.14
C MET A 178 -12.69 11.75 -15.92
N ALA A 179 -12.53 10.87 -14.92
CA ALA A 179 -11.26 10.20 -14.64
C ALA A 179 -10.83 9.30 -15.79
N ARG A 180 -11.76 8.63 -16.45
CA ARG A 180 -11.49 7.82 -17.65
C ARG A 180 -10.97 8.67 -18.80
N ARG A 181 -11.63 9.80 -19.07
CA ARG A 181 -11.15 10.75 -20.10
C ARG A 181 -9.77 11.31 -19.81
N ALA A 182 -9.48 11.59 -18.52
CA ALA A 182 -8.15 12.03 -18.09
C ALA A 182 -7.11 10.90 -18.25
N MET A 183 -7.48 9.65 -17.99
CA MET A 183 -6.63 8.49 -18.21
C MET A 183 -6.33 8.28 -19.70
N ASP A 184 -7.34 8.36 -20.57
CA ASP A 184 -7.18 8.25 -22.02
C ASP A 184 -6.20 9.32 -22.54
N ALA A 185 -6.39 10.58 -22.13
CA ALA A 185 -5.50 11.68 -22.49
C ALA A 185 -4.08 11.50 -21.98
N TYR A 186 -3.92 11.01 -20.74
CA TYR A 186 -2.62 10.69 -20.18
C TYR A 186 -1.90 9.59 -20.96
N LEU A 187 -2.58 8.49 -21.30
CA LEU A 187 -2.02 7.38 -22.05
C LEU A 187 -1.71 7.75 -23.51
N ALA A 188 -2.49 8.65 -24.12
CA ALA A 188 -2.18 9.18 -25.45
C ALA A 188 -0.97 10.13 -25.48
N GLY A 189 -0.62 10.76 -24.34
CA GLY A 189 0.45 11.75 -24.20
C GLY A 189 1.57 11.31 -23.25
N ALA A 190 1.63 11.90 -22.07
CA ALA A 190 2.71 11.77 -21.12
C ALA A 190 2.93 10.34 -20.57
N GLY A 191 1.93 9.48 -20.68
CA GLY A 191 1.96 8.08 -20.23
C GLY A 191 2.28 7.07 -21.34
N ARG A 192 2.33 7.50 -22.61
CA ARG A 192 2.40 6.60 -23.77
C ARG A 192 3.56 5.62 -23.72
N ASP A 193 4.73 6.09 -23.35
CA ASP A 193 5.96 5.30 -23.34
C ASP A 193 6.30 4.73 -21.95
N LYS A 194 5.41 4.92 -20.98
CA LYS A 194 5.64 4.45 -19.60
C LYS A 194 5.17 3.00 -19.43
N ARG A 195 6.13 2.13 -19.16
CA ARG A 195 5.89 0.70 -18.93
C ARG A 195 5.40 0.40 -17.51
N GLY A 196 4.73 -0.74 -17.33
CA GLY A 196 4.49 -1.39 -16.05
C GLY A 196 5.66 -2.29 -15.66
N PHE A 197 5.40 -3.21 -14.75
CA PHE A 197 6.37 -4.21 -14.32
C PHE A 197 6.11 -5.59 -14.95
N SER A 198 4.84 -5.95 -15.12
CA SER A 198 4.42 -7.19 -15.77
C SER A 198 3.82 -6.97 -17.16
N VAL A 199 3.62 -5.70 -17.57
CA VAL A 199 3.00 -5.30 -18.85
C VAL A 199 3.72 -4.13 -19.48
N ASP A 200 3.62 -4.00 -20.81
CA ASP A 200 4.31 -2.95 -21.57
C ASP A 200 3.72 -1.54 -21.38
N GLY A 201 2.55 -1.38 -20.74
CA GLY A 201 1.99 -0.06 -20.47
C GLY A 201 0.47 -0.07 -20.29
N GLY A 202 -0.18 1.01 -20.74
CA GLY A 202 -1.63 1.21 -20.61
C GLY A 202 -2.11 1.35 -19.15
N GLU A 203 -3.41 1.16 -18.95
CA GLU A 203 -4.05 1.27 -17.62
C GLU A 203 -3.43 0.31 -16.59
N ARG A 204 -3.11 -0.92 -17.03
CA ARG A 204 -2.43 -1.90 -16.17
C ARG A 204 -1.05 -1.41 -15.75
N GLY A 205 -0.27 -0.82 -16.64
CA GLY A 205 1.03 -0.24 -16.30
C GLY A 205 0.90 0.92 -15.30
N VAL A 206 -0.16 1.72 -15.38
CA VAL A 206 -0.42 2.80 -14.41
C VAL A 206 -0.66 2.23 -13.01
N ILE A 207 -1.55 1.23 -12.89
CA ILE A 207 -1.88 0.67 -11.57
C ILE A 207 -0.71 -0.13 -10.96
N GLU A 208 0.09 -0.82 -11.77
CA GLU A 208 1.31 -1.50 -11.29
C GLU A 208 2.32 -0.51 -10.69
N ARG A 209 2.56 0.61 -11.37
CA ARG A 209 3.44 1.67 -10.85
C ARG A 209 2.92 2.26 -9.55
N SER A 210 1.61 2.44 -9.44
CA SER A 210 0.99 2.94 -8.20
C SER A 210 1.12 1.94 -7.06
N ALA A 211 0.78 0.66 -7.29
CA ALA A 211 0.92 -0.39 -6.30
C ALA A 211 2.38 -0.53 -5.83
N MET A 212 3.32 -0.53 -6.77
CA MET A 212 4.74 -0.63 -6.42
C MET A 212 5.23 0.56 -5.57
N ARG A 213 4.78 1.80 -5.85
CA ARG A 213 5.12 2.95 -4.99
C ARG A 213 4.61 2.80 -3.56
N TYR A 214 3.39 2.29 -3.37
CA TYR A 214 2.87 2.02 -2.03
C TYR A 214 3.64 0.90 -1.33
N TYR A 215 3.95 -0.18 -2.03
CA TYR A 215 4.76 -1.26 -1.48
C TYR A 215 6.14 -0.75 -1.01
N LEU A 216 6.85 0.00 -1.85
CA LEU A 216 8.16 0.58 -1.49
C LEU A 216 8.06 1.58 -0.33
N ALA A 217 6.92 2.26 -0.17
CA ALA A 217 6.68 3.13 0.97
C ALA A 217 6.50 2.34 2.28
N ILE A 218 5.81 1.20 2.22
CA ILE A 218 5.68 0.28 3.35
C ILE A 218 7.06 -0.26 3.75
N GLU A 219 7.86 -0.68 2.80
CA GLU A 219 9.21 -1.19 3.03
C GLU A 219 10.11 -0.12 3.67
N ALA A 220 10.18 1.09 3.11
CA ALA A 220 10.95 2.19 3.67
C ALA A 220 10.48 2.60 5.09
N TYR A 221 9.18 2.50 5.36
CA TYR A 221 8.64 2.70 6.69
C TYR A 221 9.19 1.66 7.67
N LEU A 222 9.08 0.37 7.35
CA LEU A 222 9.53 -0.73 8.20
C LEU A 222 11.03 -0.67 8.45
N GLU A 223 11.84 -0.45 7.43
CA GLU A 223 13.30 -0.31 7.54
C GLU A 223 13.70 0.88 8.42
N SER A 224 12.95 1.98 8.36
CA SER A 224 13.22 3.17 9.17
C SER A 224 13.03 2.96 10.68
N LEU A 225 12.29 1.91 11.09
CA LEU A 225 12.03 1.63 12.50
C LEU A 225 13.29 1.27 13.30
N ALA A 226 14.32 0.76 12.63
CA ALA A 226 15.63 0.48 13.24
C ALA A 226 16.40 1.76 13.62
N ALA A 227 16.06 2.91 13.04
CA ALA A 227 16.70 4.19 13.35
C ALA A 227 16.12 4.83 14.64
N PRO A 228 16.92 5.67 15.34
CA PRO A 228 16.41 6.48 16.44
C PRO A 228 15.17 7.30 16.06
N PRO A 229 14.19 7.52 16.96
CA PRO A 229 12.94 8.19 16.63
C PRO A 229 13.09 9.52 15.88
N GLY A 230 14.06 10.37 16.27
CA GLY A 230 14.32 11.66 15.63
C GLY A 230 14.90 11.59 14.21
N GLU A 231 15.43 10.44 13.82
CA GLU A 231 16.06 10.23 12.50
C GLU A 231 15.15 9.47 11.53
N ARG A 232 14.05 8.88 12.03
CA ARG A 232 13.17 7.99 11.24
C ARG A 232 12.58 8.65 10.02
N LEU A 233 12.15 9.91 10.12
CA LEU A 233 11.60 10.64 8.99
C LEU A 233 12.63 10.78 7.87
N ASP A 234 13.80 11.28 8.19
CA ASP A 234 14.88 11.50 7.22
C ASP A 234 15.37 10.19 6.58
N ARG A 235 15.49 9.14 7.37
CA ARG A 235 15.82 7.81 6.89
C ARG A 235 14.77 7.33 5.89
N ARG A 236 13.51 7.38 6.26
CA ARG A 236 12.36 6.96 5.47
C ARG A 236 12.26 7.69 4.13
N LEU A 237 12.45 9.02 4.13
CA LEU A 237 12.42 9.84 2.91
C LEU A 237 13.52 9.45 1.94
N ARG A 238 14.74 9.27 2.44
CA ARG A 238 15.89 8.88 1.60
C ARG A 238 15.77 7.46 1.07
N ASP A 239 15.36 6.52 1.90
CA ASP A 239 15.24 5.11 1.53
C ASP A 239 14.13 4.92 0.49
N TRP A 240 12.95 5.55 0.69
CA TRP A 240 11.88 5.50 -0.29
C TRP A 240 12.30 6.09 -1.64
N TYR A 241 12.94 7.26 -1.65
CA TYR A 241 13.40 7.88 -2.89
C TYR A 241 14.43 6.99 -3.61
N ALA A 242 15.39 6.44 -2.86
CA ALA A 242 16.37 5.51 -3.42
C ALA A 242 15.71 4.23 -3.96
N ALA A 243 14.68 3.72 -3.27
CA ALA A 243 13.94 2.53 -3.70
C ALA A 243 13.19 2.77 -5.02
N ILE A 244 12.48 3.89 -5.17
CA ILE A 244 11.75 4.19 -6.42
C ILE A 244 12.68 4.49 -7.59
N THR A 245 13.81 5.16 -7.38
CA THR A 245 14.76 5.47 -8.46
C THR A 245 15.52 4.25 -8.95
N ARG A 246 15.50 3.14 -8.21
CA ARG A 246 16.03 1.84 -8.65
C ARG A 246 15.25 1.27 -9.84
N TYR A 247 13.98 1.67 -9.98
CA TYR A 247 13.08 1.16 -11.01
C TYR A 247 12.75 2.24 -12.05
N PRO A 248 13.33 2.18 -13.27
CA PRO A 248 13.07 3.18 -14.32
C PRO A 248 11.60 3.39 -14.64
N GLN A 249 10.75 2.37 -14.43
CA GLN A 249 9.31 2.43 -14.67
C GLN A 249 8.61 3.47 -13.77
N LEU A 250 9.16 3.79 -12.59
CA LEU A 250 8.46 4.65 -11.63
C LEU A 250 8.56 6.14 -11.95
N HIS A 251 9.59 6.60 -12.64
CA HIS A 251 9.73 7.98 -13.12
C HIS A 251 9.34 9.06 -12.10
N GLU A 252 10.27 9.46 -11.23
CA GLU A 252 9.96 10.49 -10.24
C GLU A 252 10.09 11.90 -10.87
N PRO A 253 9.07 12.77 -10.72
CA PRO A 253 9.03 14.10 -11.35
C PRO A 253 9.87 15.16 -10.63
N VAL A 254 10.42 14.85 -9.46
CA VAL A 254 11.25 15.76 -8.65
C VAL A 254 12.58 15.10 -8.29
N GLY A 255 13.65 15.90 -8.19
CA GLY A 255 14.96 15.43 -7.75
C GLY A 255 14.96 15.03 -6.26
N ARG A 256 15.96 14.21 -5.85
CA ARG A 256 16.03 13.68 -4.49
C ARG A 256 16.04 14.78 -3.42
N ASP A 257 16.90 15.77 -3.59
CA ASP A 257 17.08 16.79 -2.56
C ASP A 257 15.83 17.70 -2.48
N GLU A 258 15.24 18.03 -3.63
CA GLU A 258 13.95 18.71 -3.71
C GLU A 258 12.82 17.93 -3.01
N TYR A 259 12.74 16.62 -3.26
CA TYR A 259 11.78 15.74 -2.61
C TYR A 259 11.94 15.73 -1.09
N VAL A 260 13.14 15.51 -0.60
CA VAL A 260 13.43 15.43 0.84
C VAL A 260 13.09 16.77 1.52
N GLU A 261 13.52 17.90 0.94
CA GLU A 261 13.24 19.23 1.49
C GLU A 261 11.73 19.54 1.48
N MET A 262 11.04 19.24 0.38
CA MET A 262 9.59 19.40 0.28
C MET A 262 8.87 18.62 1.38
N LYS A 263 9.21 17.35 1.57
CA LYS A 263 8.58 16.48 2.57
C LYS A 263 8.89 16.88 4.00
N ARG A 264 10.07 17.41 4.29
CA ARG A 264 10.39 17.98 5.61
C ARG A 264 9.51 19.18 5.94
N ARG A 265 9.33 20.10 4.98
CA ARG A 265 8.41 21.24 5.15
C ARG A 265 6.95 20.83 5.34
N GLU A 266 6.52 19.76 4.69
CA GLU A 266 5.16 19.21 4.83
C GLU A 266 4.94 18.48 6.17
N ALA A 267 6.02 18.06 6.83
CA ALA A 267 5.96 17.35 8.12
C ALA A 267 6.02 18.32 9.34
N SER A 268 6.53 19.56 9.18
CA SER A 268 6.55 20.61 10.19
C SER A 268 5.18 21.30 10.33
#